data_b473a44e277ea16bdd4ff882b64212ff
#
_entry.id   b473a44e277ea16bdd4ff882b64212ff
#
_cell.length_a   1.000
_cell.length_b   1.000
_cell.length_c   1.000
_cell.angle_alpha   90.00
_cell.angle_beta   90.00
_cell.angle_gamma   90.00
#
_symmetry.space_group_name_H-M   'P 1'
#
loop_
_entity.id
_entity.type
_entity.pdbx_description
1 polymer ?
#
loop_
_entity_poly.entity_id
_entity_poly.type
_entity_poly.pdbx_seq_one_letter_code
_entity_poly.pdbx_strand_id
1 'polypeptide(L)'
;MPSKEQDTQHIMQVLEQYSKSWEAMEWEGLKSIWDPDYEHILYIPEERAEPVRGWAEVEAYFRHAAESVIRVEAMRLSDITIDVFGDTAYAFCNFHFEGDIKRLAETFVTGGRNTFILHRQNGVWKVIHYHESRPHTS
;
A
#
# COMPACT_ATOMS: atom_id res chain seq x y z
N MET A 1 -2.61 27.35 3.68
CA MET A 1 -2.58 26.31 2.64
C MET A 1 -1.23 25.63 2.65
N PRO A 2 -1.19 24.31 2.73
CA PRO A 2 0.07 23.60 2.60
C PRO A 2 0.64 23.77 1.20
N SER A 3 1.95 23.86 1.10
CA SER A 3 2.62 23.89 -0.18
C SER A 3 2.67 22.49 -0.80
N LYS A 4 2.96 22.39 -2.10
CA LYS A 4 3.19 21.10 -2.76
C LYS A 4 4.32 20.32 -2.08
N GLU A 5 5.34 21.03 -1.62
CA GLU A 5 6.46 20.41 -0.92
C GLU A 5 6.01 19.77 0.39
N GLN A 6 5.19 20.47 1.17
CA GLN A 6 4.64 19.92 2.41
C GLN A 6 3.72 18.74 2.13
N ASP A 7 2.89 18.82 1.12
CA ASP A 7 2.03 17.70 0.71
C ASP A 7 2.85 16.49 0.31
N THR A 8 3.93 16.70 -0.45
CA THR A 8 4.83 15.63 -0.85
C THR A 8 5.45 14.95 0.35
N GLN A 9 5.88 15.74 1.36
CA GLN A 9 6.45 15.19 2.59
C GLN A 9 5.43 14.38 3.37
N HIS A 10 4.18 14.86 3.45
CA HIS A 10 3.12 14.11 4.13
C HIS A 10 2.84 12.79 3.42
N ILE A 11 2.81 12.80 2.09
CA ILE A 11 2.59 11.60 1.31
C ILE A 11 3.75 10.62 1.50
N MET A 12 4.99 11.11 1.53
CA MET A 12 6.15 10.26 1.85
C MET A 12 5.99 9.57 3.20
N GLN A 13 5.45 10.27 4.20
CA GLN A 13 5.21 9.68 5.52
C GLN A 13 4.16 8.57 5.45
N VAL A 14 3.13 8.73 4.61
CA VAL A 14 2.14 7.66 4.39
C VAL A 14 2.81 6.43 3.78
N LEU A 15 3.68 6.62 2.79
CA LEU A 15 4.42 5.51 2.18
C LEU A 15 5.37 4.84 3.17
N GLU A 16 6.04 5.61 4.01
CA GLU A 16 6.91 5.05 5.05
C GLU A 16 6.11 4.24 6.05
N GLN A 17 4.93 4.72 6.44
CA GLN A 17 4.06 3.98 7.34
C GLN A 17 3.60 2.66 6.71
N TYR A 18 3.28 2.67 5.43
CA TYR A 18 2.94 1.45 4.68
C TYR A 18 4.09 0.43 4.77
N SER A 19 5.28 0.85 4.41
CA SER A 19 6.46 -0.01 4.39
C SER A 19 6.80 -0.56 5.78
N LYS A 20 6.88 0.33 6.77
CA LYS A 20 7.24 -0.04 8.14
C LYS A 20 6.18 -0.91 8.80
N SER A 21 4.91 -0.65 8.52
CA SER A 21 3.81 -1.44 9.08
C SER A 21 3.84 -2.88 8.55
N TRP A 22 4.14 -3.06 7.25
CA TRP A 22 4.35 -4.40 6.71
C TRP A 22 5.50 -5.11 7.41
N GLU A 23 6.66 -4.43 7.51
CA GLU A 23 7.86 -5.04 8.11
C GLU A 23 7.64 -5.42 9.58
N ALA A 24 6.92 -4.60 10.31
CA ALA A 24 6.62 -4.85 11.72
C ALA A 24 5.36 -5.71 11.92
N MET A 25 4.66 -6.04 10.85
CA MET A 25 3.38 -6.76 10.90
C MET A 25 2.36 -6.03 11.76
N GLU A 26 2.35 -4.70 11.66
CA GLU A 26 1.39 -3.84 12.36
C GLU A 26 0.20 -3.58 11.46
N TRP A 27 -0.77 -4.47 11.51
CA TRP A 27 -1.92 -4.47 10.59
C TRP A 27 -2.81 -3.24 10.78
N GLU A 28 -2.93 -2.74 12.01
CA GLU A 28 -3.66 -1.49 12.26
C GLU A 28 -2.97 -0.30 11.60
N GLY A 29 -1.63 -0.28 11.57
CA GLY A 29 -0.88 0.75 10.86
C GLY A 29 -1.14 0.74 9.37
N LEU A 30 -1.25 -0.44 8.77
CA LEU A 30 -1.61 -0.58 7.35
C LEU A 30 -3.01 -0.07 7.08
N LYS A 31 -3.96 -0.41 7.95
CA LYS A 31 -5.34 0.03 7.77
C LYS A 31 -5.51 1.53 7.94
N SER A 32 -4.72 2.14 8.83
CA SER A 32 -4.89 3.55 9.19
C SER A 32 -4.53 4.52 8.08
N ILE A 33 -3.78 4.10 7.05
CA ILE A 33 -3.43 4.99 5.94
C ILE A 33 -4.57 5.14 4.92
N TRP A 34 -5.60 4.29 5.01
CA TRP A 34 -6.74 4.30 4.10
C TRP A 34 -7.85 5.19 4.58
N ASP A 35 -8.67 5.68 3.64
CA ASP A 35 -9.88 6.42 3.97
C ASP A 35 -11.07 5.44 3.95
N PRO A 36 -11.56 5.01 5.12
CA PRO A 36 -12.62 4.01 5.16
C PRO A 36 -13.97 4.54 4.68
N ASP A 37 -14.10 5.86 4.59
CA ASP A 37 -15.36 6.50 4.17
C ASP A 37 -15.44 6.75 2.66
N TYR A 38 -14.34 6.52 1.94
CA TYR A 38 -14.34 6.66 0.49
C TYR A 38 -15.11 5.51 -0.14
N GLU A 39 -16.09 5.83 -0.98
CA GLU A 39 -17.03 4.84 -1.52
C GLU A 39 -16.39 3.85 -2.49
N HIS A 40 -15.43 4.30 -3.29
CA HIS A 40 -14.89 3.51 -4.40
C HIS A 40 -13.45 3.04 -4.18
N ILE A 41 -13.12 2.65 -2.95
CA ILE A 41 -11.81 2.09 -2.65
C ILE A 41 -11.55 0.87 -3.53
N LEU A 42 -10.34 0.80 -4.08
CA LEU A 42 -9.83 -0.37 -4.80
C LEU A 42 -8.45 -0.73 -4.27
N TYR A 43 -8.27 -2.00 -4.02
CA TYR A 43 -6.98 -2.59 -3.68
C TYR A 43 -6.73 -3.74 -4.66
N ILE A 44 -5.68 -3.64 -5.45
CA ILE A 44 -5.41 -4.60 -6.51
C ILE A 44 -4.05 -5.24 -6.26
N PRO A 45 -3.99 -6.31 -5.45
CA PRO A 45 -2.75 -7.04 -5.23
C PRO A 45 -2.48 -7.99 -6.40
N GLU A 46 -1.20 -8.25 -6.64
CA GLU A 46 -0.79 -9.04 -7.80
C GLU A 46 -1.23 -10.51 -7.74
N GLU A 47 -1.45 -11.02 -6.54
CA GLU A 47 -1.76 -12.44 -6.36
C GLU A 47 -3.24 -12.78 -6.51
N ARG A 48 -4.10 -11.76 -6.69
CA ARG A 48 -5.54 -11.99 -6.83
C ARG A 48 -6.01 -11.65 -8.23
N ALA A 49 -6.91 -12.49 -8.77
CA ALA A 49 -7.48 -12.27 -10.09
C ALA A 49 -8.45 -11.09 -10.10
N GLU A 50 -9.16 -10.87 -8.99
CA GLU A 50 -10.17 -9.83 -8.89
C GLU A 50 -9.72 -8.72 -7.94
N PRO A 51 -10.04 -7.46 -8.24
CA PRO A 51 -9.78 -6.37 -7.30
C PRO A 51 -10.54 -6.56 -5.99
N VAL A 52 -9.94 -6.09 -4.90
CA VAL A 52 -10.61 -6.00 -3.61
C VAL A 52 -11.32 -4.65 -3.57
N ARG A 53 -12.63 -4.65 -3.37
CA ARG A 53 -13.47 -3.45 -3.51
C ARG A 53 -14.10 -3.03 -2.21
N GLY A 54 -13.92 -1.75 -1.86
CA GLY A 54 -14.54 -1.15 -0.68
C GLY A 54 -13.81 -1.49 0.60
N TRP A 55 -14.10 -0.70 1.64
CA TRP A 55 -13.35 -0.82 2.89
C TRP A 55 -13.52 -2.17 3.58
N ALA A 56 -14.75 -2.70 3.61
CA ALA A 56 -14.99 -3.98 4.29
C ALA A 56 -14.14 -5.10 3.69
N GLU A 57 -14.02 -5.15 2.36
CA GLU A 57 -13.21 -6.16 1.69
C GLU A 57 -11.72 -5.93 1.88
N VAL A 58 -11.28 -4.67 1.86
CA VAL A 58 -9.88 -4.32 2.09
C VAL A 58 -9.47 -4.72 3.52
N GLU A 59 -10.31 -4.42 4.49
CA GLU A 59 -10.07 -4.78 5.87
C GLU A 59 -10.00 -6.32 6.03
N ALA A 60 -10.89 -7.04 5.36
CA ALA A 60 -10.87 -8.50 5.36
C ALA A 60 -9.59 -9.04 4.72
N TYR A 61 -9.10 -8.38 3.66
CA TYR A 61 -7.84 -8.75 3.04
C TYR A 61 -6.67 -8.66 4.03
N PHE A 62 -6.57 -7.55 4.76
CA PHE A 62 -5.49 -7.40 5.74
C PHE A 62 -5.65 -8.35 6.92
N ARG A 63 -6.89 -8.67 7.31
CA ARG A 63 -7.12 -9.70 8.35
C ARG A 63 -6.63 -11.07 7.88
N HIS A 64 -6.90 -11.41 6.63
CA HIS A 64 -6.40 -12.66 6.04
C HIS A 64 -4.86 -12.66 5.99
N ALA A 65 -4.25 -11.53 5.62
CA ALA A 65 -2.79 -11.41 5.62
C ALA A 65 -2.22 -11.63 7.03
N ALA A 66 -2.87 -11.06 8.05
CA ALA A 66 -2.44 -11.22 9.44
C ALA A 66 -2.45 -12.70 9.87
N GLU A 67 -3.39 -13.48 9.34
CA GLU A 67 -3.46 -14.92 9.64
C GLU A 67 -2.47 -15.74 8.83
N SER A 68 -2.06 -15.27 7.66
CA SER A 68 -1.28 -16.02 6.68
C SER A 68 0.21 -15.73 6.72
N VAL A 69 0.60 -14.53 7.11
CA VAL A 69 2.00 -14.10 7.10
C VAL A 69 2.63 -14.43 8.45
N ILE A 70 3.75 -15.16 8.42
CA ILE A 70 4.47 -15.55 9.63
C ILE A 70 5.52 -14.49 9.99
N ARG A 71 6.23 -13.99 8.99
CA ARG A 71 7.35 -13.09 9.18
C ARG A 71 7.55 -12.24 7.93
N VAL A 72 7.91 -10.99 8.12
CA VAL A 72 8.30 -10.10 7.03
C VAL A 72 9.74 -9.68 7.26
N GLU A 73 10.63 -10.07 6.34
CA GLU A 73 12.03 -9.66 6.37
C GLU A 73 12.21 -8.28 5.79
N ALA A 74 11.48 -7.97 4.73
CA ALA A 74 11.60 -6.69 4.04
C ALA A 74 10.31 -6.33 3.32
N MET A 75 9.97 -5.07 3.36
CA MET A 75 9.02 -4.43 2.45
C MET A 75 9.60 -3.05 2.16
N ARG A 76 10.30 -2.94 1.03
CA ARG A 76 11.01 -1.71 0.66
C ARG A 76 10.38 -1.06 -0.54
N LEU A 77 10.28 0.26 -0.47
CA LEU A 77 9.86 1.07 -1.60
C LEU A 77 11.05 1.84 -2.12
N SER A 78 11.16 1.95 -3.45
CA SER A 78 12.27 2.65 -4.09
C SER A 78 11.79 3.36 -5.35
N ASP A 79 12.61 4.28 -5.87
CA ASP A 79 12.33 5.03 -7.09
C ASP A 79 10.96 5.71 -7.04
N ILE A 80 10.71 6.43 -5.94
CA ILE A 80 9.41 7.00 -5.63
C ILE A 80 9.18 8.28 -6.45
N THR A 81 8.05 8.34 -7.15
CA THR A 81 7.57 9.54 -7.84
C THR A 81 6.24 9.95 -7.22
N ILE A 82 6.12 11.19 -6.80
CA ILE A 82 4.89 11.72 -6.21
C ILE A 82 4.48 12.95 -7.01
N ASP A 83 3.20 13.02 -7.39
CA ASP A 83 2.66 14.18 -8.08
C ASP A 83 1.34 14.57 -7.42
N VAL A 84 1.18 15.87 -7.15
CA VAL A 84 0.05 16.40 -6.38
C VAL A 84 -0.80 17.30 -7.27
N PHE A 85 -2.11 17.02 -7.32
CA PHE A 85 -3.08 17.77 -8.11
C PHE A 85 -4.20 18.26 -7.18
N GLY A 86 -4.01 19.41 -6.55
CA GLY A 86 -4.98 19.92 -5.58
C GLY A 86 -5.12 18.98 -4.40
N ASP A 87 -6.30 18.41 -4.21
CA ASP A 87 -6.59 17.50 -3.10
C ASP A 87 -6.42 16.02 -3.47
N THR A 88 -5.81 15.75 -4.62
CA THR A 88 -5.56 14.38 -5.09
C THR A 88 -4.09 14.24 -5.47
N ALA A 89 -3.55 13.06 -5.27
CA ALA A 89 -2.16 12.78 -5.61
C ALA A 89 -1.99 11.32 -6.01
N TYR A 90 -0.94 11.05 -6.76
CA TYR A 90 -0.48 9.67 -6.92
C TYR A 90 0.96 9.55 -6.44
N ALA A 91 1.29 8.35 -6.00
CA ALA A 91 2.67 7.97 -5.71
C ALA A 91 2.95 6.66 -6.44
N PHE A 92 3.99 6.65 -7.25
CA PHE A 92 4.43 5.47 -7.97
C PHE A 92 5.78 5.07 -7.44
N CYS A 93 5.98 3.76 -7.21
CA CYS A 93 7.29 3.26 -6.78
C CYS A 93 7.51 1.83 -7.21
N ASN A 94 8.74 1.37 -7.01
CA ASN A 94 9.06 -0.03 -7.06
C ASN A 94 8.95 -0.59 -5.64
N PHE A 95 8.55 -1.85 -5.50
CA PHE A 95 8.53 -2.50 -4.20
C PHE A 95 9.32 -3.80 -4.24
N HIS A 96 9.82 -4.19 -3.06
CA HIS A 96 10.51 -5.45 -2.84
C HIS A 96 10.01 -6.04 -1.53
N PHE A 97 9.52 -7.27 -1.57
CA PHE A 97 8.96 -7.97 -0.41
C PHE A 97 9.68 -9.29 -0.21
N GLU A 98 10.07 -9.57 1.04
CA GLU A 98 10.55 -10.88 1.46
C GLU A 98 9.85 -11.25 2.76
N GLY A 99 9.33 -12.47 2.84
CA GLY A 99 8.68 -12.93 4.05
C GLY A 99 8.29 -14.39 3.98
N ASP A 100 7.84 -14.90 5.11
CA ASP A 100 7.39 -16.28 5.24
C ASP A 100 5.88 -16.31 5.34
N ILE A 101 5.25 -17.13 4.51
CA ILE A 101 3.81 -17.29 4.43
C ILE A 101 3.47 -18.74 4.76
N LYS A 102 2.45 -18.95 5.58
CA LYS A 102 2.11 -20.29 6.11
C LYS A 102 1.98 -21.37 5.05
N ARG A 103 1.38 -21.04 3.89
CA ARG A 103 1.14 -22.02 2.83
C ARG A 103 2.36 -22.36 1.99
N LEU A 104 3.48 -21.64 2.20
CA LEU A 104 4.70 -21.82 1.41
C LEU A 104 5.81 -22.40 2.26
N ALA A 105 6.52 -23.41 1.72
CA ALA A 105 7.62 -24.05 2.41
C ALA A 105 8.87 -23.20 2.48
N GLU A 106 9.06 -22.33 1.49
CA GLU A 106 10.26 -21.50 1.38
C GLU A 106 9.88 -20.02 1.55
N THR A 107 10.88 -19.20 1.89
CA THR A 107 10.70 -17.75 1.97
C THR A 107 10.21 -17.23 0.63
N PHE A 108 9.16 -16.43 0.68
CA PHE A 108 8.57 -15.82 -0.50
C PHE A 108 9.27 -14.49 -0.78
N VAL A 109 9.80 -14.35 -1.99
CA VAL A 109 10.47 -13.11 -2.44
C VAL A 109 9.77 -12.65 -3.70
N THR A 110 9.31 -11.40 -3.71
CA THR A 110 8.68 -10.83 -4.88
C THR A 110 9.02 -9.34 -4.96
N GLY A 111 8.79 -8.78 -6.12
CA GLY A 111 8.97 -7.36 -6.36
C GLY A 111 8.22 -6.92 -7.58
N GLY A 112 8.02 -5.65 -7.72
CA GLY A 112 7.29 -5.09 -8.84
C GLY A 112 7.12 -3.61 -8.72
N ARG A 113 5.99 -3.15 -9.25
CA ARG A 113 5.65 -1.73 -9.28
C ARG A 113 4.31 -1.54 -8.59
N ASN A 114 4.17 -0.44 -7.87
CA ASN A 114 2.89 -0.12 -7.26
C ASN A 114 2.57 1.36 -7.38
N THR A 115 1.27 1.66 -7.42
CA THR A 115 0.76 3.01 -7.47
C THR A 115 -0.25 3.18 -6.34
N PHE A 116 -0.08 4.26 -5.58
CA PHE A 116 -1.04 4.69 -4.57
C PHE A 116 -1.73 5.93 -5.13
N ILE A 117 -3.05 5.99 -5.05
CA ILE A 117 -3.77 7.24 -5.25
C ILE A 117 -4.28 7.67 -3.88
N LEU A 118 -4.03 8.93 -3.56
CA LEU A 118 -4.39 9.49 -2.26
C LEU A 118 -5.26 10.72 -2.47
N HIS A 119 -6.09 11.02 -1.50
CA HIS A 119 -6.75 12.30 -1.46
C HIS A 119 -6.57 12.96 -0.09
N ARG A 120 -6.62 14.27 -0.07
CA ARG A 120 -6.54 15.02 1.17
C ARG A 120 -7.95 15.35 1.64
N GLN A 121 -8.24 15.00 2.88
CA GLN A 121 -9.51 15.29 3.49
C GLN A 121 -9.26 15.77 4.91
N ASN A 122 -9.78 16.94 5.26
CA ASN A 122 -9.55 17.56 6.56
C ASN A 122 -8.05 17.71 6.87
N GLY A 123 -7.26 18.06 5.84
CA GLY A 123 -5.82 18.28 6.00
C GLY A 123 -4.98 17.01 6.07
N VAL A 124 -5.58 15.84 5.92
CA VAL A 124 -4.90 14.55 6.05
C VAL A 124 -4.94 13.80 4.73
N TRP A 125 -3.78 13.30 4.29
CA TRP A 125 -3.69 12.48 3.08
C TRP A 125 -3.99 11.02 3.42
N LYS A 126 -4.93 10.42 2.68
CA LYS A 126 -5.34 9.03 2.86
C LYS A 126 -5.37 8.32 1.52
N VAL A 127 -5.04 7.03 1.54
CA VAL A 127 -5.05 6.19 0.35
C VAL A 127 -6.49 5.82 -0.01
N ILE A 128 -6.82 5.92 -1.30
CA ILE A 128 -8.13 5.52 -1.82
C ILE A 128 -8.02 4.46 -2.91
N HIS A 129 -6.81 4.20 -3.40
CA HIS A 129 -6.58 3.24 -4.46
C HIS A 129 -5.14 2.74 -4.37
N TYR A 130 -4.98 1.44 -4.53
CA TYR A 130 -3.67 0.80 -4.58
C TYR A 130 -3.67 -0.26 -5.67
N HIS A 131 -2.65 -0.27 -6.49
CA HIS A 131 -2.52 -1.23 -7.57
C HIS A 131 -1.05 -1.64 -7.70
N GLU A 132 -0.81 -2.93 -7.72
CA GLU A 132 0.55 -3.43 -7.93
C GLU A 132 0.60 -4.38 -9.12
N SER A 133 1.77 -4.50 -9.70
CA SER A 133 2.00 -5.39 -10.82
C SER A 133 3.45 -5.88 -10.79
N ARG A 134 3.68 -7.03 -11.42
CA ARG A 134 5.03 -7.52 -11.63
C ARG A 134 5.41 -7.41 -13.09
N PRO A 135 6.70 -7.15 -13.40
CA PRO A 135 7.15 -7.22 -14.78
C PRO A 135 6.91 -8.63 -15.32
N HIS A 136 6.44 -8.70 -16.55
CA HIS A 136 6.30 -9.99 -17.22
C HIS A 136 7.68 -10.53 -17.54
N THR A 137 7.95 -11.76 -17.11
CA THR A 137 9.22 -12.42 -17.46
C THR A 137 9.01 -13.25 -18.72
N SER A 138 9.77 -12.93 -19.75
CA SER A 138 9.72 -13.65 -21.02
C SER A 138 10.62 -14.88 -20.99
#